data_e40a653a90d0809ea945d3bfc4180865
#
_entry.id   e40a653a90d0809ea945d3bfc4180865
#
_cell.length_a   1.000
_cell.length_b   1.000
_cell.length_c   1.000
_cell.angle_alpha   90.00
_cell.angle_beta   90.00
_cell.angle_gamma   90.00
#
_symmetry.space_group_name_H-M   'P 1'
#
loop_
_entity.id
_entity.type
_entity.pdbx_description
1 polymer ?
#
loop_
_entity_poly.entity_id
_entity_poly.type
_entity_poly.pdbx_seq_one_letter_code
_entity_poly.pdbx_strand_id
1 'polypeptide(L)'
;MLGFKNIKNSGNKALTTKTGRNEAVSGITPRTVVKPIRDWRICVIGGAPDALPAMPNVTFEKGVNIATMAVLALPGTNPARLYRGLWANDQALLPIIDAGCDLPRADAVINAATADQIKQALTKITPICHRLDDVPGVPEEQREQFLALAMAFTRDTAINARFAPNRAQVAAYPGLTGIPVNNDVLRNLATDGFLGTRFFQRVHECSHCQSARLLAQEECESCHSSHIEPVPLVHHYSCGFQGLRPQFVQGERLVCPKCNERLRHYGVDYDISGELTHCHDCGHQSGDVEVGFTCMDCGQHTEAKDCSTRDIHHYDLTVDGRQAVLSGAMPGLLNNDGEPARIISVEEFDRLV
;
A
#
# COMPACT_ATOMS: atom_id res chain seq x y z
N MET A 1 5.97 35.27 -2.88
CA MET A 1 7.09 34.96 -3.82
C MET A 1 8.24 34.41 -2.98
N LEU A 2 8.35 33.09 -2.89
CA LEU A 2 9.40 32.42 -2.12
C LEU A 2 10.62 32.26 -3.01
N GLY A 3 11.70 32.99 -2.68
CA GLY A 3 12.97 32.93 -3.39
C GLY A 3 13.81 31.71 -2.94
N PHE A 4 14.09 30.81 -3.86
CA PHE A 4 15.07 29.75 -3.66
C PHE A 4 16.48 30.33 -3.59
N LYS A 5 17.16 30.17 -2.45
CA LYS A 5 18.58 30.45 -2.30
C LYS A 5 19.39 29.28 -2.87
N ASN A 6 20.20 29.58 -3.88
CA ASN A 6 21.23 28.72 -4.45
C ASN A 6 22.30 28.38 -3.40
N ILE A 7 22.48 27.10 -3.12
CA ILE A 7 23.66 26.57 -2.41
C ILE A 7 24.72 26.24 -3.47
N LYS A 8 25.85 26.94 -3.42
CA LYS A 8 27.00 26.73 -4.28
C LYS A 8 27.70 25.42 -3.93
N ASN A 9 27.88 24.57 -4.94
CA ASN A 9 28.77 23.42 -4.95
C ASN A 9 30.24 23.84 -4.76
N SER A 10 30.93 23.19 -3.84
CA SER A 10 32.39 23.18 -3.81
C SER A 10 32.91 21.79 -3.48
N GLY A 11 33.72 21.22 -4.39
CA GLY A 11 34.70 20.19 -4.05
C GLY A 11 34.51 18.83 -4.69
N ASN A 12 34.81 18.70 -6.00
CA ASN A 12 35.12 17.45 -6.68
C ASN A 12 36.39 16.83 -6.08
N LYS A 13 36.29 15.62 -5.53
CA LYS A 13 37.40 14.65 -5.48
C LYS A 13 36.97 13.40 -6.21
N ALA A 14 37.57 13.17 -7.36
CA ALA A 14 37.42 11.99 -8.18
C ALA A 14 37.96 10.75 -7.42
N LEU A 15 37.09 9.79 -7.12
CA LEU A 15 37.47 8.41 -6.82
C LEU A 15 37.28 7.60 -8.11
N THR A 16 38.40 7.16 -8.68
CA THR A 16 38.43 6.20 -9.78
C THR A 16 37.99 4.84 -9.25
N THR A 17 36.75 4.44 -9.57
CA THR A 17 36.31 3.05 -9.41
C THR A 17 36.44 2.31 -10.74
N LYS A 18 37.12 1.19 -10.68
CA LYS A 18 37.34 0.25 -11.77
C LYS A 18 35.98 -0.21 -12.34
N THR A 19 35.80 0.01 -13.62
CA THR A 19 34.72 -0.55 -14.42
C THR A 19 34.89 -2.07 -14.52
N GLY A 20 34.13 -2.79 -13.69
CA GLY A 20 33.80 -4.18 -13.95
C GLY A 20 32.79 -4.24 -15.08
N ARG A 21 33.17 -4.83 -16.21
CA ARG A 21 32.23 -5.15 -17.29
C ARG A 21 31.20 -6.15 -16.75
N ASN A 22 29.96 -5.69 -16.54
CA ASN A 22 28.80 -6.58 -16.46
C ASN A 22 28.50 -7.03 -17.90
N GLU A 23 28.92 -8.22 -18.24
CA GLU A 23 28.40 -8.94 -19.39
C GLU A 23 26.91 -9.22 -19.08
N ALA A 24 26.03 -8.57 -19.84
CA ALA A 24 24.62 -8.89 -19.86
C ALA A 24 24.49 -10.30 -20.46
N VAL A 25 24.30 -11.28 -19.59
CA VAL A 25 23.86 -12.61 -20.01
C VAL A 25 22.39 -12.42 -20.46
N SER A 26 22.22 -12.28 -21.77
CA SER A 26 20.91 -12.40 -22.42
C SER A 26 20.48 -13.86 -22.32
N GLY A 27 19.93 -14.22 -21.16
CA GLY A 27 19.24 -15.49 -20.99
C GLY A 27 17.95 -15.44 -21.81
N ILE A 28 17.99 -15.99 -23.01
CA ILE A 28 16.78 -16.40 -23.76
C ILE A 28 16.14 -17.47 -22.88
N THR A 29 15.18 -17.08 -22.05
CA THR A 29 14.28 -18.04 -21.41
C THR A 29 13.58 -18.79 -22.51
N PRO A 30 13.70 -20.14 -22.59
CA PRO A 30 12.97 -20.90 -23.60
C PRO A 30 11.48 -20.58 -23.36
N ARG A 31 10.78 -20.13 -24.40
CA ARG A 31 9.33 -20.02 -24.39
C ARG A 31 8.82 -21.43 -24.10
N THR A 32 8.47 -21.69 -22.85
CA THR A 32 7.80 -22.93 -22.47
C THR A 32 6.50 -22.96 -23.24
N VAL A 33 6.42 -23.90 -24.19
CA VAL A 33 5.19 -24.11 -24.96
C VAL A 33 4.16 -24.67 -23.99
N VAL A 34 3.29 -23.78 -23.49
CA VAL A 34 2.23 -24.15 -22.55
C VAL A 34 1.27 -25.07 -23.27
N LYS A 35 1.13 -26.31 -22.82
CA LYS A 35 0.20 -27.27 -23.41
C LYS A 35 -1.23 -26.76 -23.22
N PRO A 36 -2.08 -26.81 -24.27
CA PRO A 36 -3.48 -26.42 -24.12
C PRO A 36 -4.20 -27.38 -23.17
N ILE A 37 -5.03 -26.81 -22.29
CA ILE A 37 -5.96 -27.59 -21.48
C ILE A 37 -7.05 -28.13 -22.42
N ARG A 38 -7.31 -29.43 -22.35
CA ARG A 38 -8.24 -30.10 -23.28
C ARG A 38 -9.69 -29.94 -22.88
N ASP A 39 -9.98 -30.01 -21.57
CA ASP A 39 -11.35 -29.95 -21.05
C ASP A 39 -11.38 -28.98 -19.84
N TRP A 40 -12.12 -27.89 -20.01
CA TRP A 40 -12.29 -26.87 -18.98
C TRP A 40 -13.54 -27.14 -18.15
N ARG A 41 -13.40 -27.06 -16.83
CA ARG A 41 -14.51 -27.04 -15.87
C ARG A 41 -14.56 -25.70 -15.16
N ILE A 42 -15.59 -24.91 -15.43
CA ILE A 42 -15.71 -23.53 -14.99
C ILE A 42 -16.94 -23.39 -14.09
N CYS A 43 -16.71 -23.00 -12.85
CA CYS A 43 -17.79 -22.62 -11.95
C CYS A 43 -18.35 -21.25 -12.31
N VAL A 44 -19.65 -21.16 -12.51
CA VAL A 44 -20.36 -19.91 -12.82
C VAL A 44 -21.00 -19.34 -11.57
N ILE A 45 -20.73 -18.08 -11.27
CA ILE A 45 -21.30 -17.35 -10.13
C ILE A 45 -21.99 -16.09 -10.63
N GLY A 46 -23.12 -15.73 -10.03
CA GLY A 46 -23.92 -14.56 -10.41
C GLY A 46 -24.88 -14.78 -11.58
N GLY A 47 -24.91 -16.00 -12.16
CA GLY A 47 -25.77 -16.32 -13.28
C GLY A 47 -26.05 -17.82 -13.42
N ALA A 48 -26.77 -18.17 -14.48
CA ALA A 48 -27.09 -19.56 -14.81
C ALA A 48 -26.09 -20.10 -15.87
N PRO A 49 -25.47 -21.27 -15.67
CA PRO A 49 -24.60 -21.90 -16.66
C PRO A 49 -25.24 -22.08 -18.02
N ASP A 50 -26.54 -22.43 -18.04
CA ASP A 50 -27.30 -22.69 -19.27
C ASP A 50 -27.55 -21.44 -20.13
N ALA A 51 -27.31 -20.24 -19.57
CA ALA A 51 -27.40 -18.98 -20.31
C ALA A 51 -26.10 -18.63 -21.06
N LEU A 52 -25.03 -19.41 -20.86
CA LEU A 52 -23.74 -19.21 -21.51
C LEU A 52 -23.67 -19.92 -22.87
N PRO A 53 -22.83 -19.44 -23.79
CA PRO A 53 -22.68 -20.08 -25.09
C PRO A 53 -22.10 -21.49 -24.96
N ALA A 54 -22.65 -22.44 -25.69
CA ALA A 54 -22.04 -23.75 -25.79
C ALA A 54 -20.67 -23.65 -26.48
N MET A 55 -19.66 -24.22 -25.84
CA MET A 55 -18.27 -24.16 -26.30
C MET A 55 -17.68 -25.58 -26.31
N PRO A 56 -16.90 -25.95 -27.35
CA PRO A 56 -16.21 -27.22 -27.35
C PRO A 56 -15.20 -27.27 -26.19
N ASN A 57 -15.18 -28.39 -25.48
CA ASN A 57 -14.27 -28.66 -24.37
C ASN A 57 -14.39 -27.67 -23.17
N VAL A 58 -15.56 -27.06 -22.99
CA VAL A 58 -15.86 -26.22 -21.84
C VAL A 58 -17.17 -26.66 -21.20
N THR A 59 -17.11 -27.01 -19.94
CA THR A 59 -18.28 -27.34 -19.11
C THR A 59 -18.49 -26.24 -18.08
N PHE A 60 -19.67 -25.63 -18.06
CA PHE A 60 -20.09 -24.66 -17.06
C PHE A 60 -20.90 -25.33 -15.97
N GLU A 61 -20.53 -25.14 -14.72
CA GLU A 61 -21.12 -25.80 -13.57
C GLU A 61 -21.63 -24.80 -12.53
N LYS A 62 -22.65 -25.18 -11.75
CA LYS A 62 -23.07 -24.44 -10.56
C LYS A 62 -22.28 -24.95 -9.36
N GLY A 63 -21.66 -24.04 -8.65
CA GLY A 63 -20.90 -24.39 -7.44
C GLY A 63 -19.49 -24.89 -7.74
N VAL A 64 -18.63 -24.63 -6.82
CA VAL A 64 -17.20 -24.97 -6.88
C VAL A 64 -17.02 -26.40 -6.33
N ASN A 65 -16.25 -27.20 -7.03
CA ASN A 65 -15.93 -28.57 -6.64
C ASN A 65 -14.44 -28.89 -6.89
N ILE A 66 -13.98 -30.07 -6.53
CA ILE A 66 -12.56 -30.46 -6.65
C ILE A 66 -12.06 -30.46 -8.10
N ALA A 67 -12.94 -30.59 -9.08
CA ALA A 67 -12.57 -30.60 -10.48
C ALA A 67 -12.68 -29.20 -11.13
N THR A 68 -13.09 -28.18 -10.38
CA THR A 68 -13.19 -26.80 -10.88
C THR A 68 -11.81 -26.26 -11.19
N MET A 69 -11.63 -25.74 -12.39
CA MET A 69 -10.35 -25.19 -12.86
C MET A 69 -10.32 -23.66 -12.87
N ALA A 70 -11.48 -23.02 -12.98
CA ALA A 70 -11.61 -21.56 -12.97
C ALA A 70 -13.00 -21.14 -12.50
N VAL A 71 -13.12 -19.89 -12.10
CA VAL A 71 -14.40 -19.26 -11.76
C VAL A 71 -14.72 -18.17 -12.80
N LEU A 72 -15.93 -18.17 -13.30
CA LEU A 72 -16.49 -17.09 -14.11
C LEU A 72 -17.51 -16.32 -13.27
N ALA A 73 -17.17 -15.09 -12.93
CA ALA A 73 -18.05 -14.19 -12.18
C ALA A 73 -18.85 -13.32 -13.15
N LEU A 74 -20.16 -13.48 -13.12
CA LEU A 74 -21.13 -12.72 -13.94
C LEU A 74 -21.69 -11.54 -13.14
N PRO A 75 -22.29 -10.51 -13.80
CA PRO A 75 -22.95 -9.40 -13.13
C PRO A 75 -23.95 -9.86 -12.07
N GLY A 76 -23.89 -9.24 -10.89
CA GLY A 76 -24.66 -9.68 -9.70
C GLY A 76 -23.88 -10.58 -8.74
N THR A 77 -22.65 -10.96 -9.07
CA THR A 77 -21.75 -11.63 -8.11
C THR A 77 -21.42 -10.70 -6.95
N ASN A 78 -21.64 -11.18 -5.73
CA ASN A 78 -21.17 -10.47 -4.52
C ASN A 78 -19.70 -10.84 -4.26
N PRO A 79 -18.74 -9.89 -4.35
CA PRO A 79 -17.31 -10.19 -4.21
C PRO A 79 -16.95 -10.81 -2.85
N ALA A 80 -17.49 -10.30 -1.76
CA ALA A 80 -17.19 -10.80 -0.42
C ALA A 80 -17.66 -12.25 -0.24
N ARG A 81 -18.82 -12.60 -0.79
CA ARG A 81 -19.36 -13.98 -0.75
C ARG A 81 -18.54 -14.92 -1.63
N LEU A 82 -18.11 -14.46 -2.81
CA LEU A 82 -17.24 -15.21 -3.71
C LEU A 82 -15.94 -15.61 -3.02
N TYR A 83 -15.18 -14.60 -2.55
CA TYR A 83 -13.86 -14.87 -1.96
C TYR A 83 -13.95 -15.68 -0.67
N ARG A 84 -14.96 -15.43 0.17
CA ARG A 84 -15.20 -16.26 1.38
C ARG A 84 -15.52 -17.70 1.01
N GLY A 85 -16.30 -17.93 -0.04
CA GLY A 85 -16.62 -19.27 -0.53
C GLY A 85 -15.38 -20.00 -1.05
N LEU A 86 -14.52 -19.34 -1.81
CA LEU A 86 -13.27 -19.92 -2.30
C LEU A 86 -12.31 -20.24 -1.15
N TRP A 87 -12.21 -19.36 -0.16
CA TRP A 87 -11.41 -19.60 1.04
C TRP A 87 -11.91 -20.81 1.84
N ALA A 88 -13.21 -20.88 2.09
CA ALA A 88 -13.82 -21.94 2.89
C ALA A 88 -13.75 -23.34 2.24
N ASN A 89 -13.57 -23.42 0.93
CA ASN A 89 -13.48 -24.67 0.17
C ASN A 89 -12.05 -25.01 -0.30
N ASP A 90 -11.02 -24.41 0.28
CA ASP A 90 -9.60 -24.60 -0.10
C ASP A 90 -9.26 -24.26 -1.57
N GLN A 91 -10.05 -23.38 -2.17
CA GLN A 91 -9.96 -23.02 -3.57
C GLN A 91 -9.57 -21.55 -3.79
N ALA A 92 -8.92 -20.95 -2.81
CA ALA A 92 -8.48 -19.54 -2.87
C ALA A 92 -7.54 -19.25 -4.06
N LEU A 93 -6.81 -20.25 -4.55
CA LEU A 93 -5.86 -20.11 -5.67
C LEU A 93 -6.52 -20.22 -7.06
N LEU A 94 -7.77 -20.63 -7.17
CA LEU A 94 -8.42 -20.74 -8.48
C LEU A 94 -8.40 -19.42 -9.25
N PRO A 95 -8.08 -19.44 -10.55
CA PRO A 95 -8.15 -18.26 -11.39
C PRO A 95 -9.60 -17.80 -11.55
N ILE A 96 -9.76 -16.48 -11.60
CA ILE A 96 -11.05 -15.81 -11.68
C ILE A 96 -11.15 -15.00 -12.98
N ILE A 97 -12.19 -15.25 -13.74
CA ILE A 97 -12.59 -14.45 -14.90
C ILE A 97 -13.71 -13.52 -14.45
N ASP A 98 -13.49 -12.23 -14.55
CA ASP A 98 -14.47 -11.20 -14.22
C ASP A 98 -15.20 -10.75 -15.49
N ALA A 99 -16.52 -10.88 -15.49
CA ALA A 99 -17.37 -10.45 -16.60
C ALA A 99 -18.21 -9.21 -16.24
N GLY A 100 -17.58 -8.18 -15.69
CA GLY A 100 -18.20 -6.89 -15.36
C GLY A 100 -18.70 -6.77 -13.93
N CYS A 101 -17.98 -7.37 -12.97
CA CYS A 101 -18.27 -7.28 -11.54
C CYS A 101 -17.31 -6.33 -10.79
N ASP A 102 -16.28 -5.80 -11.47
CA ASP A 102 -15.23 -4.96 -10.89
C ASP A 102 -14.55 -5.62 -9.67
N LEU A 103 -14.20 -6.90 -9.82
CA LEU A 103 -13.59 -7.66 -8.75
C LEU A 103 -12.18 -7.10 -8.42
N PRO A 104 -11.86 -6.92 -7.13
CA PRO A 104 -10.52 -6.45 -6.72
C PRO A 104 -9.39 -7.40 -7.15
N ARG A 105 -9.69 -8.69 -7.31
CA ARG A 105 -8.80 -9.71 -7.85
C ARG A 105 -9.49 -10.45 -8.98
N ALA A 106 -8.97 -10.31 -10.19
CA ALA A 106 -9.36 -11.11 -11.34
C ALA A 106 -8.11 -11.39 -12.18
N ASP A 107 -8.02 -12.61 -12.72
CA ASP A 107 -6.90 -13.05 -13.56
C ASP A 107 -7.17 -12.73 -15.03
N ALA A 108 -8.43 -12.61 -15.40
CA ALA A 108 -8.88 -12.11 -16.70
C ALA A 108 -10.16 -11.28 -16.52
N VAL A 109 -10.28 -10.22 -17.29
CA VAL A 109 -11.48 -9.38 -17.33
C VAL A 109 -12.05 -9.43 -18.76
N ILE A 110 -13.36 -9.62 -18.85
CA ILE A 110 -14.12 -9.62 -20.12
C ILE A 110 -15.33 -8.68 -19.98
N ASN A 111 -15.74 -8.07 -21.08
CA ASN A 111 -16.88 -7.14 -21.07
C ASN A 111 -18.24 -7.87 -21.24
N ALA A 112 -18.21 -9.05 -21.84
CA ALA A 112 -19.39 -9.87 -22.03
C ALA A 112 -19.00 -11.36 -22.06
N ALA A 113 -19.87 -12.23 -21.59
CA ALA A 113 -19.63 -13.68 -21.55
C ALA A 113 -19.90 -14.35 -22.93
N THR A 114 -19.30 -13.81 -23.98
CA THR A 114 -19.34 -14.41 -25.32
C THR A 114 -18.30 -15.51 -25.48
N ALA A 115 -18.52 -16.46 -26.40
CA ALA A 115 -17.60 -17.57 -26.64
C ALA A 115 -16.15 -17.10 -26.92
N ASP A 116 -15.99 -16.06 -27.75
CA ASP A 116 -14.67 -15.52 -28.10
C ASP A 116 -13.96 -14.88 -26.92
N GLN A 117 -14.67 -14.07 -26.12
CA GLN A 117 -14.08 -13.42 -24.94
C GLN A 117 -13.73 -14.44 -23.86
N ILE A 118 -14.60 -15.43 -23.62
CA ILE A 118 -14.29 -16.54 -22.70
C ILE A 118 -13.06 -17.31 -23.20
N LYS A 119 -12.97 -17.65 -24.50
CA LYS A 119 -11.79 -18.32 -25.05
C LYS A 119 -10.50 -17.53 -24.87
N GLN A 120 -10.54 -16.21 -25.07
CA GLN A 120 -9.39 -15.33 -24.81
C GLN A 120 -9.01 -15.33 -23.32
N ALA A 121 -9.99 -15.26 -22.41
CA ALA A 121 -9.76 -15.35 -20.97
C ALA A 121 -9.14 -16.69 -20.58
N LEU A 122 -9.64 -17.81 -21.11
CA LEU A 122 -9.09 -19.14 -20.86
C LEU A 122 -7.64 -19.25 -21.32
N THR A 123 -7.31 -18.70 -22.49
CA THR A 123 -5.92 -18.64 -22.97
C THR A 123 -5.03 -17.88 -22.00
N LYS A 124 -5.53 -16.77 -21.44
CA LYS A 124 -4.78 -15.94 -20.48
C LYS A 124 -4.52 -16.64 -19.15
N ILE A 125 -5.49 -17.42 -18.64
CA ILE A 125 -5.37 -18.11 -17.34
C ILE A 125 -4.72 -19.50 -17.45
N THR A 126 -4.57 -20.06 -18.66
CA THR A 126 -3.92 -21.37 -18.87
C THR A 126 -2.57 -21.51 -18.15
N PRO A 127 -1.64 -20.52 -18.20
CA PRO A 127 -0.38 -20.63 -17.47
C PRO A 127 -0.55 -20.71 -15.94
N ILE A 128 -1.60 -20.08 -15.40
CA ILE A 128 -1.92 -20.12 -13.97
C ILE A 128 -2.33 -21.53 -13.59
N CYS A 129 -3.24 -22.15 -14.39
CA CYS A 129 -3.68 -23.54 -14.13
C CYS A 129 -2.51 -24.53 -14.14
N HIS A 130 -1.59 -24.40 -15.10
CA HIS A 130 -0.40 -25.26 -15.13
C HIS A 130 0.50 -25.11 -13.90
N ARG A 131 0.69 -23.88 -13.43
CA ARG A 131 1.46 -23.67 -12.20
C ARG A 131 0.70 -24.13 -10.93
N LEU A 132 -0.63 -24.16 -10.98
CA LEU A 132 -1.42 -24.73 -9.90
C LEU A 132 -1.23 -26.25 -9.80
N ASP A 133 -1.04 -26.94 -10.94
CA ASP A 133 -0.74 -28.38 -10.95
C ASP A 133 0.59 -28.72 -10.26
N ASP A 134 1.52 -27.75 -10.19
CA ASP A 134 2.82 -27.88 -9.50
C ASP A 134 2.70 -27.65 -7.98
N VAL A 135 1.57 -27.15 -7.48
CA VAL A 135 1.34 -26.89 -6.05
C VAL A 135 0.82 -28.15 -5.38
N PRO A 136 1.59 -28.83 -4.50
CA PRO A 136 1.24 -30.17 -4.02
C PRO A 136 0.07 -30.21 -3.03
N GLY A 137 -0.30 -29.07 -2.46
CA GLY A 137 -1.39 -28.93 -1.50
C GLY A 137 -1.17 -27.74 -0.61
N VAL A 138 -2.20 -27.35 0.13
CA VAL A 138 -2.12 -26.22 1.07
C VAL A 138 -1.96 -26.80 2.47
N PRO A 139 -0.86 -26.49 3.20
CA PRO A 139 -0.68 -26.98 4.57
C PRO A 139 -1.75 -26.36 5.49
N GLU A 140 -2.23 -27.13 6.47
CA GLU A 140 -3.16 -26.60 7.48
C GLU A 140 -2.48 -25.55 8.37
N GLU A 141 -1.26 -25.86 8.80
CA GLU A 141 -0.41 -24.91 9.50
C GLU A 141 0.15 -23.88 8.51
N GLN A 142 0.19 -22.60 8.92
CA GLN A 142 0.71 -21.49 8.09
C GLN A 142 -0.01 -21.33 6.73
N ARG A 143 -1.28 -21.71 6.67
CA ARG A 143 -2.09 -21.68 5.46
C ARG A 143 -2.09 -20.32 4.77
N GLU A 144 -2.21 -19.24 5.52
CA GLU A 144 -2.26 -17.87 5.01
C GLU A 144 -0.94 -17.46 4.36
N GLN A 145 0.18 -17.78 5.03
CA GLN A 145 1.53 -17.53 4.54
C GLN A 145 1.78 -18.29 3.24
N PHE A 146 1.49 -19.58 3.25
CA PHE A 146 1.63 -20.45 2.08
C PHE A 146 0.81 -19.94 0.89
N LEU A 147 -0.46 -19.60 1.11
CA LEU A 147 -1.34 -19.11 0.06
C LEU A 147 -0.87 -17.76 -0.50
N ALA A 148 -0.28 -16.88 0.32
CA ALA A 148 0.31 -15.64 -0.19
C ALA A 148 1.47 -15.90 -1.17
N LEU A 149 2.38 -16.85 -0.83
CA LEU A 149 3.47 -17.26 -1.71
C LEU A 149 2.94 -17.97 -2.97
N ALA A 150 1.98 -18.88 -2.81
CA ALA A 150 1.39 -19.63 -3.92
C ALA A 150 0.62 -18.71 -4.90
N MET A 151 0.01 -17.62 -4.41
CA MET A 151 -0.59 -16.60 -5.27
C MET A 151 0.47 -15.92 -6.14
N ALA A 152 1.58 -15.49 -5.57
CA ALA A 152 2.66 -14.88 -6.32
C ALA A 152 3.28 -15.89 -7.31
N PHE A 153 3.49 -17.14 -6.90
CA PHE A 153 4.01 -18.22 -7.73
C PHE A 153 3.12 -18.52 -8.93
N THR A 154 1.83 -18.80 -8.68
CA THR A 154 0.93 -19.26 -9.73
C THR A 154 0.63 -18.17 -10.76
N ARG A 155 0.62 -16.89 -10.37
CA ARG A 155 0.43 -15.75 -11.26
C ARG A 155 1.74 -15.24 -11.87
N ASP A 156 2.87 -15.70 -11.35
CA ASP A 156 4.21 -15.22 -11.75
C ASP A 156 4.31 -13.70 -11.69
N THR A 157 3.81 -13.13 -10.59
CA THR A 157 3.72 -11.69 -10.38
C THR A 157 4.06 -11.32 -8.95
N ALA A 158 4.60 -10.11 -8.77
CA ALA A 158 4.80 -9.54 -7.45
C ALA A 158 3.47 -9.29 -6.72
N ILE A 159 3.50 -9.35 -5.39
CA ILE A 159 2.42 -8.90 -4.53
C ILE A 159 2.53 -7.38 -4.42
N ASN A 160 1.76 -6.67 -5.24
CA ASN A 160 1.85 -5.24 -5.37
C ASN A 160 0.93 -4.51 -4.38
N ALA A 161 1.52 -3.62 -3.58
CA ALA A 161 0.78 -2.68 -2.75
C ALA A 161 0.08 -1.62 -3.60
N ARG A 162 -1.09 -1.17 -3.15
CA ARG A 162 -1.84 -0.02 -3.69
C ARG A 162 -2.39 0.81 -2.54
N PHE A 163 -2.54 2.11 -2.76
CA PHE A 163 -3.22 2.96 -1.79
C PHE A 163 -4.67 2.53 -1.57
N ALA A 164 -5.06 2.46 -0.31
CA ALA A 164 -6.41 2.13 0.16
C ALA A 164 -6.78 3.07 1.33
N PRO A 165 -7.18 4.32 1.05
CA PRO A 165 -7.40 5.35 2.08
C PRO A 165 -8.47 5.00 3.12
N ASN A 166 -9.36 4.06 2.78
CA ASN A 166 -10.41 3.56 3.65
C ASN A 166 -9.95 2.46 4.63
N ARG A 167 -8.67 2.06 4.59
CA ARG A 167 -8.11 1.07 5.50
C ARG A 167 -7.16 1.74 6.49
N ALA A 168 -7.11 1.24 7.73
CA ALA A 168 -6.23 1.76 8.77
C ALA A 168 -4.75 1.84 8.33
N GLN A 169 -4.28 0.86 7.54
CA GLN A 169 -2.93 0.84 7.01
C GLN A 169 -2.72 1.68 5.73
N VAL A 170 -3.76 2.35 5.22
CA VAL A 170 -3.81 3.11 3.95
C VAL A 170 -3.26 2.39 2.72
N ALA A 171 -3.05 1.08 2.85
CA ALA A 171 -2.56 0.21 1.78
C ALA A 171 -3.33 -1.11 1.73
N ALA A 172 -3.39 -1.70 0.56
CA ALA A 172 -3.96 -3.01 0.29
C ALA A 172 -3.15 -3.75 -0.76
N TYR A 173 -3.29 -5.06 -0.77
CA TYR A 173 -2.71 -5.96 -1.76
C TYR A 173 -3.84 -6.64 -2.55
N PRO A 174 -4.32 -6.01 -3.64
CA PRO A 174 -5.50 -6.52 -4.38
C PRO A 174 -5.31 -7.96 -4.89
N GLY A 175 -4.08 -8.34 -5.26
CA GLY A 175 -3.76 -9.70 -5.70
C GLY A 175 -3.98 -10.78 -4.62
N LEU A 176 -4.05 -10.39 -3.34
CA LEU A 176 -4.32 -11.30 -2.21
C LEU A 176 -5.77 -11.21 -1.72
N THR A 177 -6.65 -10.49 -2.42
CA THR A 177 -8.06 -10.40 -2.00
C THR A 177 -8.69 -11.78 -1.86
N GLY A 178 -9.31 -12.03 -0.72
CA GLY A 178 -9.90 -13.33 -0.38
C GLY A 178 -8.97 -14.28 0.37
N ILE A 179 -7.72 -13.90 0.60
CA ILE A 179 -6.80 -14.56 1.53
C ILE A 179 -6.65 -13.62 2.74
N PRO A 180 -6.86 -14.07 3.98
CA PRO A 180 -6.84 -13.22 5.18
C PRO A 180 -5.39 -12.89 5.62
N VAL A 181 -4.59 -12.37 4.70
CA VAL A 181 -3.21 -11.95 4.93
C VAL A 181 -3.18 -10.49 5.33
N ASN A 182 -2.54 -10.18 6.45
CA ASN A 182 -2.24 -8.83 6.88
C ASN A 182 -0.79 -8.43 6.54
N ASN A 183 -0.44 -7.16 6.78
CA ASN A 183 0.90 -6.65 6.50
C ASN A 183 2.00 -7.34 7.33
N ASP A 184 1.67 -7.83 8.53
CA ASP A 184 2.64 -8.49 9.40
C ASP A 184 3.05 -9.86 8.85
N VAL A 185 2.09 -10.61 8.31
CA VAL A 185 2.35 -11.88 7.61
C VAL A 185 3.33 -11.65 6.46
N LEU A 186 3.10 -10.65 5.61
CA LEU A 186 3.99 -10.36 4.48
C LEU A 186 5.38 -9.91 4.93
N ARG A 187 5.44 -9.12 6.00
CA ARG A 187 6.71 -8.68 6.59
C ARG A 187 7.49 -9.85 7.18
N ASN A 188 6.84 -10.74 7.89
CA ASN A 188 7.47 -11.94 8.42
C ASN A 188 8.01 -12.83 7.29
N LEU A 189 7.22 -13.10 6.25
CA LEU A 189 7.68 -13.82 5.06
C LEU A 189 8.90 -13.17 4.39
N ALA A 190 9.00 -11.84 4.43
CA ALA A 190 10.17 -11.14 3.92
C ALA A 190 11.37 -11.25 4.87
N THR A 191 11.16 -11.18 6.17
CA THR A 191 12.20 -11.38 7.19
C THR A 191 12.79 -12.78 7.11
N ASP A 192 11.94 -13.78 6.84
CA ASP A 192 12.32 -15.19 6.71
C ASP A 192 12.93 -15.52 5.33
N GLY A 193 13.02 -14.54 4.44
CA GLY A 193 13.66 -14.69 3.13
C GLY A 193 12.78 -15.27 2.02
N PHE A 194 11.51 -15.60 2.28
CA PHE A 194 10.59 -16.12 1.25
C PHE A 194 10.11 -15.04 0.28
N LEU A 195 10.09 -13.77 0.72
CA LEU A 195 9.75 -12.61 -0.09
C LEU A 195 10.89 -11.58 -0.08
N GLY A 196 11.23 -11.05 -1.24
CA GLY A 196 12.04 -9.85 -1.37
C GLY A 196 11.17 -8.60 -1.26
N THR A 197 11.71 -7.52 -0.70
CA THR A 197 10.98 -6.26 -0.52
C THR A 197 11.41 -5.22 -1.54
N ARG A 198 10.44 -4.47 -2.06
CA ARG A 198 10.65 -3.28 -2.87
C ARG A 198 9.80 -2.15 -2.32
N PHE A 199 10.44 -1.04 -1.94
CA PHE A 199 9.77 0.09 -1.31
C PHE A 199 8.58 0.60 -2.14
N PHE A 200 7.45 0.84 -1.48
CA PHE A 200 6.28 1.48 -2.05
C PHE A 200 6.06 2.87 -1.45
N GLN A 201 5.90 2.97 -0.11
CA GLN A 201 5.62 4.22 0.56
C GLN A 201 6.01 4.16 2.04
N ARG A 202 6.47 5.29 2.61
CA ARG A 202 6.57 5.49 4.05
C ARG A 202 5.34 6.22 4.55
N VAL A 203 4.73 5.72 5.60
CA VAL A 203 3.57 6.31 6.26
C VAL A 203 3.87 6.62 7.71
N HIS A 204 3.21 7.65 8.24
CA HIS A 204 3.17 7.90 9.67
C HIS A 204 2.03 7.09 10.28
N GLU A 205 2.20 6.68 11.54
CA GLU A 205 1.23 5.86 12.26
C GLU A 205 0.88 6.51 13.60
N CYS A 206 -0.38 6.41 13.97
CA CYS A 206 -0.85 6.80 15.28
C CYS A 206 -0.14 5.98 16.36
N SER A 207 0.47 6.64 17.35
CA SER A 207 1.14 5.99 18.47
C SER A 207 0.21 5.14 19.35
N HIS A 208 -1.12 5.41 19.29
CA HIS A 208 -2.12 4.73 20.10
C HIS A 208 -2.74 3.49 19.42
N CYS A 209 -3.20 3.61 18.16
CA CYS A 209 -3.90 2.53 17.47
C CYS A 209 -3.20 2.02 16.19
N GLN A 210 -2.03 2.56 15.86
CA GLN A 210 -1.21 2.18 14.69
C GLN A 210 -1.90 2.40 13.33
N SER A 211 -2.98 3.19 13.31
CA SER A 211 -3.59 3.60 12.05
C SER A 211 -2.73 4.64 11.35
N ALA A 212 -2.56 4.50 10.04
CA ALA A 212 -1.92 5.49 9.18
C ALA A 212 -2.93 6.50 8.60
N ARG A 213 -4.20 6.45 9.01
CA ARG A 213 -5.22 7.43 8.65
C ARG A 213 -5.11 8.64 9.56
N LEU A 214 -4.13 9.49 9.26
CA LEU A 214 -3.82 10.68 10.03
C LEU A 214 -4.22 11.93 9.25
N LEU A 215 -4.86 12.86 9.94
CA LEU A 215 -5.08 14.22 9.48
C LEU A 215 -3.88 15.06 9.95
N ALA A 216 -3.03 15.47 9.02
CA ALA A 216 -1.96 16.42 9.28
C ALA A 216 -2.56 17.83 9.31
N GLN A 217 -2.20 18.62 10.33
CA GLN A 217 -2.66 19.99 10.50
C GLN A 217 -1.57 20.87 11.10
N GLU A 218 -1.56 22.14 10.70
CA GLU A 218 -0.84 23.17 11.42
C GLU A 218 -1.61 23.49 12.70
N GLU A 219 -0.90 23.68 13.80
CA GLU A 219 -1.50 23.84 15.12
C GLU A 219 -0.77 24.82 16.01
N CYS A 220 -1.48 25.30 17.01
CA CYS A 220 -0.93 26.14 18.05
C CYS A 220 0.02 25.35 18.96
N GLU A 221 1.24 25.79 19.13
CA GLU A 221 2.25 25.16 20.01
C GLU A 221 1.84 25.08 21.49
N SER A 222 0.84 25.89 21.91
CA SER A 222 0.38 25.94 23.31
C SER A 222 -0.82 25.02 23.61
N CYS A 223 -1.80 24.91 22.70
CA CYS A 223 -3.04 24.18 22.96
C CYS A 223 -3.41 23.17 21.86
N HIS A 224 -2.58 23.01 20.84
CA HIS A 224 -2.76 22.10 19.70
C HIS A 224 -4.05 22.34 18.88
N SER A 225 -4.66 23.52 19.03
CA SER A 225 -5.80 23.89 18.20
C SER A 225 -5.33 24.26 16.79
N SER A 226 -6.06 23.78 15.79
CA SER A 226 -5.89 24.21 14.39
C SER A 226 -6.63 25.50 14.04
N HIS A 227 -7.34 26.10 15.02
CA HIS A 227 -8.03 27.37 14.86
C HIS A 227 -7.04 28.54 14.99
N ILE A 228 -6.14 28.60 14.05
CA ILE A 228 -5.05 29.59 13.97
C ILE A 228 -5.15 30.39 12.69
N GLU A 229 -4.69 31.64 12.75
CA GLU A 229 -4.56 32.49 11.55
C GLU A 229 -3.26 33.30 11.57
N PRO A 230 -2.64 33.61 10.43
CA PRO A 230 -1.55 34.57 10.33
C PRO A 230 -2.11 35.99 10.46
N VAL A 231 -1.58 36.76 11.40
CA VAL A 231 -2.00 38.12 11.66
C VAL A 231 -0.80 39.06 11.48
N PRO A 232 -0.91 40.13 10.66
CA PRO A 232 0.17 41.09 10.46
C PRO A 232 0.59 41.78 11.76
N LEU A 233 1.92 41.88 11.97
CA LEU A 233 2.54 42.59 13.07
C LEU A 233 2.82 44.01 12.64
N VAL A 234 2.12 44.97 13.24
CA VAL A 234 2.27 46.42 12.97
C VAL A 234 3.30 47.00 13.92
N HIS A 235 4.25 47.72 13.38
CA HIS A 235 5.24 48.49 14.12
C HIS A 235 4.99 49.99 13.91
N HIS A 236 4.68 50.73 14.99
CA HIS A 236 4.50 52.19 14.96
C HIS A 236 5.82 52.87 15.23
N TYR A 237 6.34 53.62 14.31
CA TYR A 237 7.68 54.22 14.37
C TYR A 237 7.84 55.28 15.49
N SER A 238 6.83 56.13 15.68
CA SER A 238 6.91 57.26 16.60
C SER A 238 7.14 56.84 18.07
N CYS A 239 6.46 55.77 18.52
CA CYS A 239 6.57 55.30 19.92
C CYS A 239 7.20 53.89 20.07
N GLY A 240 7.59 53.26 18.93
CA GLY A 240 8.22 51.95 18.90
C GLY A 240 7.32 50.79 19.34
N PHE A 241 6.00 50.99 19.42
CA PHE A 241 5.08 49.91 19.80
C PHE A 241 4.89 48.95 18.67
N GLN A 242 4.97 47.66 18.97
CA GLN A 242 4.65 46.57 18.04
C GLN A 242 3.49 45.75 18.61
N GLY A 243 2.58 45.33 17.75
CA GLY A 243 1.44 44.53 18.11
C GLY A 243 0.68 43.99 16.91
N LEU A 244 -0.24 43.07 17.13
CA LEU A 244 -1.06 42.55 16.05
C LEU A 244 -1.98 43.61 15.47
N ARG A 245 -2.17 43.60 14.14
CA ARG A 245 -2.98 44.58 13.43
C ARG A 245 -4.37 44.79 14.06
N PRO A 246 -5.12 43.79 14.53
CA PRO A 246 -6.42 44.00 15.18
C PRO A 246 -6.35 44.95 16.39
N GLN A 247 -5.24 44.98 17.14
CA GLN A 247 -5.08 45.85 18.31
C GLN A 247 -5.03 47.37 17.91
N PHE A 248 -4.66 47.65 16.66
CA PHE A 248 -4.63 49.00 16.13
C PHE A 248 -5.94 49.42 15.47
N VAL A 249 -6.85 48.50 15.20
CA VAL A 249 -8.10 48.77 14.46
C VAL A 249 -9.14 49.40 15.38
N GLN A 250 -9.52 50.67 15.07
CA GLN A 250 -10.63 51.39 15.69
C GLN A 250 -11.60 51.88 14.62
N GLY A 251 -12.67 51.12 14.41
CA GLY A 251 -13.57 51.34 13.30
C GLY A 251 -12.84 51.22 11.94
N GLU A 252 -12.88 52.24 11.12
CA GLU A 252 -12.16 52.28 9.82
C GLU A 252 -10.73 52.82 9.90
N ARG A 253 -10.19 53.00 11.09
CA ARG A 253 -8.91 53.69 11.29
C ARG A 253 -7.93 52.80 12.02
N LEU A 254 -6.63 53.00 11.75
CA LEU A 254 -5.55 52.44 12.55
C LEU A 254 -5.11 53.47 13.60
N VAL A 255 -5.13 53.10 14.87
CA VAL A 255 -4.72 53.96 15.99
C VAL A 255 -3.80 53.12 16.89
N CYS A 256 -2.65 53.69 17.25
CA CYS A 256 -1.73 53.01 18.13
C CYS A 256 -2.32 52.86 19.54
N PRO A 257 -2.40 51.65 20.11
CA PRO A 257 -2.98 51.47 21.45
C PRO A 257 -2.10 52.03 22.59
N LYS A 258 -0.82 52.27 22.32
CA LYS A 258 0.12 52.78 23.34
C LYS A 258 0.08 54.33 23.45
N CYS A 259 0.09 55.05 22.31
CA CYS A 259 0.18 56.52 22.29
C CYS A 259 -1.06 57.22 21.74
N ASN A 260 -2.08 56.45 21.29
CA ASN A 260 -3.34 56.94 20.73
C ASN A 260 -3.17 57.78 19.43
N GLU A 261 -2.00 57.70 18.79
CA GLU A 261 -1.74 58.39 17.54
C GLU A 261 -2.38 57.62 16.38
N ARG A 262 -2.97 58.35 15.43
CA ARG A 262 -3.57 57.77 14.23
C ARG A 262 -2.50 57.48 13.18
N LEU A 263 -2.43 56.22 12.72
CA LEU A 263 -1.54 55.77 11.66
C LEU A 263 -2.20 55.98 10.30
N ARG A 264 -1.57 56.78 9.45
CA ARG A 264 -2.13 57.22 8.14
C ARG A 264 -1.32 56.70 6.96
N HIS A 265 0.01 56.73 7.06
CA HIS A 265 0.89 56.48 5.96
C HIS A 265 1.81 55.30 6.23
N TYR A 266 1.60 54.22 5.47
CA TYR A 266 2.46 53.03 5.48
C TYR A 266 3.89 53.45 5.05
N GLY A 267 4.90 52.96 5.75
CA GLY A 267 6.31 53.30 5.51
C GLY A 267 6.76 54.66 6.10
N VAL A 268 5.84 55.45 6.68
CA VAL A 268 6.12 56.74 7.34
C VAL A 268 5.73 56.72 8.80
N ASP A 269 4.48 56.41 9.09
CA ASP A 269 3.97 56.34 10.47
C ASP A 269 4.19 54.94 11.04
N TYR A 270 4.03 53.90 10.19
CA TYR A 270 4.12 52.50 10.58
C TYR A 270 4.56 51.61 9.41
N ASP A 271 5.00 50.40 9.73
CA ASP A 271 5.17 49.30 8.79
C ASP A 271 4.52 48.00 9.29
N ILE A 272 4.56 46.99 8.42
CA ILE A 272 4.26 45.60 8.78
C ILE A 272 5.59 44.87 8.83
N SER A 273 6.07 44.61 10.05
CA SER A 273 7.39 44.02 10.29
C SER A 273 7.39 42.46 10.15
N GLY A 274 6.25 41.88 9.85
CA GLY A 274 6.07 40.41 9.68
C GLY A 274 4.64 40.00 9.98
N GLU A 275 4.48 38.71 10.17
CA GLU A 275 3.21 38.11 10.61
C GLU A 275 3.49 37.20 11.80
N LEU A 276 2.54 37.14 12.74
CA LEU A 276 2.51 36.17 13.83
C LEU A 276 1.27 35.31 13.68
N THR A 277 1.39 34.04 13.98
CA THR A 277 0.24 33.14 14.10
C THR A 277 -0.49 33.43 15.40
N HIS A 278 -1.78 33.73 15.30
CA HIS A 278 -2.68 33.93 16.45
C HIS A 278 -3.64 32.75 16.58
N CYS A 279 -3.68 32.19 17.78
CA CYS A 279 -4.64 31.12 18.10
C CYS A 279 -5.93 31.74 18.66
N HIS A 280 -7.07 31.45 18.02
CA HIS A 280 -8.36 31.96 18.46
C HIS A 280 -8.87 31.28 19.75
N ASP A 281 -8.40 30.08 20.06
CA ASP A 281 -8.90 29.32 21.21
C ASP A 281 -8.20 29.70 22.53
N CYS A 282 -6.88 29.87 22.50
CA CYS A 282 -6.11 30.21 23.72
C CYS A 282 -5.49 31.60 23.69
N GLY A 283 -5.53 32.31 22.57
CA GLY A 283 -4.95 33.66 22.40
C GLY A 283 -3.42 33.66 22.25
N HIS A 284 -2.77 32.48 22.16
CA HIS A 284 -1.33 32.38 21.98
C HIS A 284 -0.91 33.01 20.65
N GLN A 285 0.29 33.64 20.67
CA GLN A 285 0.88 34.28 19.49
C GLN A 285 2.31 33.76 19.32
N SER A 286 2.60 33.22 18.13
CA SER A 286 3.92 32.65 17.81
C SER A 286 4.37 33.07 16.42
N GLY A 287 5.69 33.13 16.21
CA GLY A 287 6.28 33.29 14.89
C GLY A 287 6.29 32.01 14.07
N ASP A 288 6.14 30.89 14.75
CA ASP A 288 6.18 29.54 14.15
C ASP A 288 4.86 28.81 14.40
N VAL A 289 4.60 27.79 13.61
CA VAL A 289 3.50 26.85 13.78
C VAL A 289 4.09 25.45 13.93
N GLU A 290 3.47 24.64 14.74
CA GLU A 290 3.79 23.20 14.82
C GLU A 290 2.92 22.42 13.84
N VAL A 291 3.39 21.22 13.49
CA VAL A 291 2.59 20.25 12.73
C VAL A 291 2.25 19.11 13.66
N GLY A 292 0.94 18.86 13.78
CA GLY A 292 0.41 17.75 14.53
C GLY A 292 -0.40 16.81 13.64
N PHE A 293 -0.72 15.66 14.19
CA PHE A 293 -1.54 14.63 13.54
C PHE A 293 -2.72 14.26 14.43
N THR A 294 -3.92 14.33 13.88
CA THR A 294 -5.12 13.77 14.52
C THR A 294 -5.48 12.45 13.85
N CYS A 295 -5.55 11.38 14.63
CA CYS A 295 -5.93 10.08 14.08
C CYS A 295 -7.42 10.03 13.74
N MET A 296 -7.75 9.72 12.50
CA MET A 296 -9.14 9.65 12.02
C MET A 296 -9.89 8.42 12.55
N ASP A 297 -9.18 7.43 13.11
CA ASP A 297 -9.81 6.20 13.61
C ASP A 297 -10.06 6.22 15.12
N CYS A 298 -9.14 6.79 15.92
CA CYS A 298 -9.30 6.84 17.39
C CYS A 298 -9.40 8.24 17.98
N GLY A 299 -9.26 9.29 17.17
CA GLY A 299 -9.35 10.69 17.59
C GLY A 299 -8.18 11.20 18.43
N GLN A 300 -7.14 10.38 18.66
CA GLN A 300 -5.98 10.80 19.46
C GLN A 300 -5.09 11.74 18.65
N HIS A 301 -4.60 12.77 19.33
CA HIS A 301 -3.60 13.69 18.80
C HIS A 301 -2.19 13.13 19.04
N THR A 302 -1.28 13.39 18.10
CA THR A 302 0.15 13.03 18.21
C THR A 302 0.97 14.14 17.55
N GLU A 303 1.95 14.67 18.24
CA GLU A 303 2.89 15.63 17.67
C GLU A 303 3.75 14.95 16.57
N ALA A 304 4.18 15.71 15.57
CA ALA A 304 4.94 15.16 14.44
C ALA A 304 6.24 14.45 14.90
N LYS A 305 6.89 14.95 15.94
CA LYS A 305 8.12 14.36 16.49
C LYS A 305 7.92 13.00 17.16
N ASP A 306 6.69 12.73 17.67
CA ASP A 306 6.33 11.51 18.40
C ASP A 306 5.62 10.48 17.50
N CYS A 307 5.41 10.82 16.24
CA CYS A 307 4.74 9.96 15.29
C CYS A 307 5.68 8.87 14.77
N SER A 308 5.33 7.61 14.96
CA SER A 308 6.09 6.50 14.40
C SER A 308 5.93 6.43 12.87
N THR A 309 6.91 5.83 12.20
CA THR A 309 6.84 5.62 10.74
C THR A 309 6.96 4.15 10.40
N ARG A 310 6.28 3.74 9.33
CA ARG A 310 6.36 2.39 8.77
C ARG A 310 6.52 2.42 7.27
N ASP A 311 7.40 1.56 6.74
CA ASP A 311 7.55 1.35 5.31
C ASP A 311 6.57 0.30 4.82
N ILE A 312 5.87 0.62 3.73
CA ILE A 312 5.02 -0.29 2.97
C ILE A 312 5.80 -0.73 1.75
N HIS A 313 5.73 -2.01 1.42
CA HIS A 313 6.49 -2.60 0.33
C HIS A 313 5.59 -3.33 -0.68
N HIS A 314 6.07 -3.42 -1.91
CA HIS A 314 5.74 -4.51 -2.81
C HIS A 314 6.60 -5.70 -2.42
N TYR A 315 6.14 -6.91 -2.72
CA TYR A 315 6.86 -8.13 -2.39
C TYR A 315 7.05 -8.98 -3.65
N ASP A 316 8.28 -9.42 -3.87
CA ASP A 316 8.65 -10.29 -4.97
C ASP A 316 8.98 -11.68 -4.42
N LEU A 317 8.51 -12.75 -5.09
CA LEU A 317 8.77 -14.11 -4.66
C LEU A 317 10.25 -14.46 -4.87
N THR A 318 10.94 -14.87 -3.81
CA THR A 318 12.34 -15.31 -3.87
C THR A 318 12.47 -16.74 -4.40
N VAL A 319 13.71 -17.21 -4.58
CA VAL A 319 13.99 -18.61 -4.90
C VAL A 319 13.51 -19.51 -3.77
N ASP A 320 13.77 -19.14 -2.51
CA ASP A 320 13.35 -19.92 -1.33
C ASP A 320 11.82 -19.95 -1.18
N GLY A 321 11.16 -18.81 -1.43
CA GLY A 321 9.70 -18.75 -1.48
C GLY A 321 9.11 -19.65 -2.57
N ARG A 322 9.72 -19.69 -3.75
CA ARG A 322 9.33 -20.61 -4.83
C ARG A 322 9.53 -22.07 -4.42
N GLN A 323 10.65 -22.39 -3.80
CA GLN A 323 10.93 -23.74 -3.34
C GLN A 323 9.94 -24.18 -2.25
N ALA A 324 9.59 -23.30 -1.32
CA ALA A 324 8.57 -23.56 -0.30
C ALA A 324 7.22 -23.92 -0.92
N VAL A 325 6.78 -23.18 -1.96
CA VAL A 325 5.53 -23.51 -2.67
C VAL A 325 5.60 -24.86 -3.36
N LEU A 326 6.69 -25.17 -4.06
CA LEU A 326 6.85 -26.42 -4.80
C LEU A 326 6.99 -27.64 -3.90
N SER A 327 7.57 -27.49 -2.71
CA SER A 327 7.68 -28.58 -1.73
C SER A 327 6.41 -28.80 -0.92
N GLY A 328 5.48 -27.85 -0.91
CA GLY A 328 4.29 -27.85 -0.04
C GLY A 328 4.63 -27.70 1.45
N ALA A 329 5.88 -27.34 1.77
CA ALA A 329 6.35 -27.20 3.14
C ALA A 329 6.92 -25.80 3.35
N MET A 330 6.45 -25.15 4.40
CA MET A 330 7.08 -23.95 4.94
C MET A 330 8.09 -24.41 5.99
N PRO A 331 9.41 -24.26 5.78
CA PRO A 331 10.36 -24.54 6.85
C PRO A 331 9.97 -23.71 8.07
N GLY A 332 9.87 -24.35 9.24
CA GLY A 332 9.36 -23.70 10.45
C GLY A 332 10.11 -22.40 10.74
N LEU A 333 9.36 -21.36 10.97
CA LEU A 333 9.85 -20.00 11.21
C LEU A 333 10.65 -19.88 12.51
N LEU A 334 10.44 -20.78 13.46
CA LEU A 334 11.24 -20.91 14.69
C LEU A 334 11.15 -22.36 15.16
N ASN A 335 12.27 -22.97 15.56
CA ASN A 335 12.25 -24.14 16.43
C ASN A 335 11.59 -23.74 17.76
N ASN A 336 11.04 -24.69 18.50
CA ASN A 336 10.40 -24.48 19.80
C ASN A 336 11.28 -23.70 20.81
N ASP A 337 12.55 -23.50 20.51
CA ASP A 337 13.54 -22.78 21.32
C ASP A 337 13.77 -21.32 20.85
N GLY A 338 13.02 -20.82 19.85
CA GLY A 338 13.10 -19.42 19.38
C GLY A 338 14.30 -19.12 18.47
N GLU A 339 15.07 -20.13 18.07
CA GLU A 339 16.14 -19.94 17.08
C GLU A 339 15.64 -20.17 15.64
N PRO A 340 16.10 -19.37 14.66
CA PRO A 340 15.74 -19.57 13.27
C PRO A 340 16.19 -20.96 12.82
N ALA A 341 15.25 -21.75 12.26
CA ALA A 341 15.58 -23.03 11.65
C ALA A 341 16.57 -22.79 10.51
N ARG A 342 17.81 -23.28 10.70
CA ARG A 342 18.87 -23.13 9.70
C ARG A 342 18.54 -24.03 8.52
N ILE A 343 18.19 -23.44 7.39
CA ILE A 343 18.07 -24.17 6.12
C ILE A 343 19.49 -24.57 5.71
N ILE A 344 19.81 -25.86 5.84
CA ILE A 344 21.06 -26.40 5.32
C ILE A 344 20.92 -26.58 3.80
N SER A 345 21.92 -26.11 3.05
CA SER A 345 21.96 -26.33 1.61
C SER A 345 22.10 -27.84 1.29
N VAL A 346 21.70 -28.24 0.08
CA VAL A 346 21.84 -29.63 -0.38
C VAL A 346 23.30 -30.10 -0.25
N GLU A 347 24.26 -29.20 -0.51
CA GLU A 347 25.70 -29.50 -0.37
C GLU A 347 26.15 -29.67 1.09
N GLU A 348 25.47 -29.04 2.04
CA GLU A 348 25.74 -29.17 3.47
C GLU A 348 25.06 -30.42 4.02
N PHE A 349 23.87 -30.79 3.49
CA PHE A 349 23.21 -32.05 3.80
C PHE A 349 24.03 -33.27 3.34
N ASP A 350 24.57 -33.23 2.11
CA ASP A 350 25.40 -34.31 1.55
C ASP A 350 26.75 -34.49 2.28
N ARG A 351 27.16 -33.53 3.12
CA ARG A 351 28.35 -33.66 3.99
C ARG A 351 28.02 -34.24 5.37
N LEU A 352 26.75 -34.26 5.75
CA LEU A 352 26.31 -34.70 7.08
C LEU A 352 25.77 -36.16 7.06
N VAL A 353 25.55 -36.72 5.88
CA VAL A 353 25.15 -38.11 5.64
C VAL A 353 26.32 -38.92 5.06
#